data_a46b1f8a3c36e7cccbdf52f787229554
#
_entry.id   a46b1f8a3c36e7cccbdf52f787229554
#
_cell.length_a   1.000
_cell.length_b   1.000
_cell.length_c   1.000
_cell.angle_alpha   90.00
_cell.angle_beta   90.00
_cell.angle_gamma   90.00
#
_symmetry.space_group_name_H-M   'P 1'
#
loop_
_entity.id
_entity.type
_entity.pdbx_description
1 polymer ?
#
loop_
_entity_poly.entity_id
_entity_poly.type
_entity_poly.pdbx_seq_one_letter_code
_entity_poly.pdbx_strand_id
1 'polypeptide(L)'
;MEIKRTRPILRGDIYYADLSPVTGSEQGGIRPVLVIQNNVGNRHSPTIIAAAITGYVKGRHQPTHVRLKGADCGLFRDSTVLLEQLRTLDKSRLSEYVGRVGEDKMREVDAALNISVGLAEIYQ
;
A
#
# COMPACT_ATOMS: atom_id res chain seq x y z
N MET A 1 15.62 -4.21 20.52
CA MET A 1 14.81 -3.19 21.19
C MET A 1 13.52 -3.00 20.41
N GLU A 2 12.39 -3.19 21.07
CA GLU A 2 11.10 -2.97 20.41
C GLU A 2 10.82 -1.49 20.29
N ILE A 3 10.41 -1.08 19.08
CA ILE A 3 9.94 0.27 18.84
C ILE A 3 8.48 0.32 19.30
N LYS A 4 8.20 1.06 20.35
CA LYS A 4 6.82 1.32 20.75
C LYS A 4 6.19 2.30 19.77
N ARG A 5 5.15 1.85 19.10
CA ARG A 5 4.39 2.73 18.21
C ARG A 5 3.41 3.54 19.05
N THR A 6 3.51 4.86 18.91
CA THR A 6 2.57 5.80 19.54
C THR A 6 1.31 5.98 18.71
N ARG A 7 1.38 5.62 17.41
CA ARG A 7 0.28 5.75 16.47
C ARG A 7 -0.25 4.36 16.11
N PRO A 8 -1.56 4.11 16.21
CA PRO A 8 -2.12 2.86 15.71
C PRO A 8 -2.00 2.81 14.19
N ILE A 9 -1.76 1.61 13.66
CA ILE A 9 -1.73 1.39 12.22
C ILE A 9 -3.17 1.22 11.76
N LEU A 10 -3.59 2.05 10.81
CA LEU A 10 -4.96 2.04 10.28
C LEU A 10 -4.97 1.77 8.78
N ARG A 11 -6.02 1.12 8.31
CA ARG A 11 -6.26 0.93 6.88
C ARG A 11 -6.30 2.30 6.19
N GLY A 12 -5.55 2.45 5.11
CA GLY A 12 -5.42 3.72 4.40
C GLY A 12 -4.17 4.51 4.78
N ASP A 13 -3.46 4.11 5.83
CA ASP A 13 -2.19 4.74 6.20
C ASP A 13 -1.08 4.36 5.23
N ILE A 14 -0.15 5.28 5.04
CA ILE A 14 1.07 5.06 4.25
C ILE A 14 2.27 5.08 5.20
N TYR A 15 3.10 4.05 5.11
CA TYR A 15 4.37 3.93 5.84
C TYR A 15 5.49 3.61 4.88
N TYR A 16 6.72 4.00 5.21
CA TYR A 16 7.88 3.40 4.58
C TYR A 16 8.09 2.00 5.15
N ALA A 17 8.45 1.07 4.28
CA ALA A 17 8.72 -0.31 4.67
C ALA A 17 9.88 -0.86 3.85
N ASP A 18 10.64 -1.77 4.45
CA ASP A 18 11.66 -2.53 3.76
C ASP A 18 11.01 -3.77 3.14
N LEU A 19 10.97 -3.80 1.81
CA LEU A 19 10.36 -4.89 1.05
C LEU A 19 11.38 -5.96 0.63
N SER A 20 12.65 -5.78 0.93
CA SER A 20 13.70 -6.75 0.58
C SER A 20 13.69 -7.95 1.53
N PRO A 21 14.11 -9.15 1.09
CA PRO A 21 14.53 -9.49 -0.28
C PRO A 21 13.34 -9.74 -1.21
N VAL A 22 13.57 -9.56 -2.51
CA VAL A 22 12.56 -9.80 -3.55
C VAL A 22 13.15 -10.61 -4.69
N THR A 23 12.27 -11.13 -5.56
CA THR A 23 12.66 -11.89 -6.74
C THR A 23 12.03 -11.29 -7.99
N GLY A 24 12.82 -11.16 -9.06
CA GLY A 24 12.35 -10.74 -10.36
C GLY A 24 11.65 -9.39 -10.36
N SER A 25 10.40 -9.39 -10.84
CA SER A 25 9.62 -8.15 -11.02
C SER A 25 8.95 -7.63 -9.76
N GLU A 26 9.18 -8.25 -8.61
CA GLU A 26 8.63 -7.78 -7.34
C GLU A 26 9.24 -6.44 -6.95
N GLN A 27 8.43 -5.56 -6.38
CA GLN A 27 8.92 -4.29 -5.85
C GLN A 27 9.76 -4.53 -4.60
N GLY A 28 10.99 -4.00 -4.59
CA GLY A 28 11.94 -4.20 -3.49
C GLY A 28 12.50 -2.90 -2.94
N GLY A 29 13.36 -3.03 -1.94
CA GLY A 29 13.99 -1.90 -1.27
C GLY A 29 13.06 -1.22 -0.27
N ILE A 30 13.50 -0.07 0.23
CA ILE A 30 12.69 0.75 1.15
C ILE A 30 11.76 1.61 0.31
N ARG A 31 10.46 1.41 0.48
CA ARG A 31 9.44 2.06 -0.32
C ARG A 31 8.22 2.41 0.54
N PRO A 32 7.45 3.41 0.12
CA PRO A 32 6.15 3.62 0.74
C PRO A 32 5.22 2.45 0.40
N VAL A 33 4.40 2.08 1.36
CA VAL A 33 3.36 1.05 1.20
C VAL A 33 2.05 1.58 1.75
N LEU A 34 0.95 1.14 1.16
CA LEU A 34 -0.40 1.46 1.61
C LEU A 34 -0.96 0.30 2.42
N VAL A 35 -1.35 0.56 3.65
CA VAL A 35 -2.00 -0.44 4.51
C VAL A 35 -3.41 -0.70 3.99
N ILE A 36 -3.68 -1.93 3.59
CA ILE A 36 -4.99 -2.35 3.08
C ILE A 36 -5.70 -3.35 3.98
N GLN A 37 -5.01 -3.91 4.96
CA GLN A 37 -5.60 -4.83 5.92
C GLN A 37 -6.67 -4.15 6.76
N ASN A 38 -7.71 -4.90 7.15
CA ASN A 38 -8.76 -4.39 8.02
C ASN A 38 -8.20 -3.98 9.39
N ASN A 39 -8.92 -3.06 10.06
CA ASN A 39 -8.42 -2.47 11.29
C ASN A 39 -8.42 -3.41 12.49
N VAL A 40 -9.24 -4.44 12.50
CA VAL A 40 -9.19 -5.49 13.53
C VAL A 40 -7.87 -6.25 13.42
N GLY A 41 -7.51 -6.68 12.21
CA GLY A 41 -6.21 -7.30 11.95
C GLY A 41 -5.04 -6.37 12.26
N ASN A 42 -5.15 -5.10 11.87
CA ASN A 42 -4.11 -4.10 12.13
C ASN A 42 -3.85 -3.94 13.63
N ARG A 43 -4.89 -4.05 14.43
CA ARG A 43 -4.78 -3.92 15.89
C ARG A 43 -4.19 -5.15 16.55
N HIS A 44 -4.58 -6.34 16.12
CA HIS A 44 -4.32 -7.58 16.86
C HIS A 44 -3.27 -8.50 16.24
N SER A 45 -3.04 -8.40 14.91
CA SER A 45 -2.07 -9.24 14.23
C SER A 45 -0.65 -8.66 14.34
N PRO A 46 0.39 -9.51 14.43
CA PRO A 46 1.77 -9.03 14.34
C PRO A 46 2.17 -8.61 12.91
N THR A 47 1.33 -8.93 11.92
CA THR A 47 1.58 -8.60 10.52
C THR A 47 0.49 -7.70 9.96
N ILE A 48 0.79 -7.03 8.85
CA ILE A 48 -0.17 -6.26 8.09
C ILE A 48 -0.12 -6.69 6.61
N ILE A 49 -1.22 -6.46 5.91
CA ILE A 49 -1.27 -6.60 4.45
C ILE A 49 -1.18 -5.21 3.86
N ALA A 50 -0.23 -5.02 2.96
CA ALA A 50 0.01 -3.74 2.32
C ALA A 50 0.23 -3.89 0.82
N ALA A 51 -0.03 -2.81 0.08
CA ALA A 51 0.25 -2.70 -1.34
C ALA A 51 1.46 -1.79 -1.55
N ALA A 52 2.35 -2.18 -2.44
CA ALA A 52 3.52 -1.38 -2.78
C ALA A 52 3.11 -0.10 -3.50
N ILE A 53 3.82 0.99 -3.21
CA ILE A 53 3.67 2.27 -3.89
C ILE A 53 4.95 2.57 -4.64
N THR A 54 4.82 3.02 -5.89
CA THR A 54 5.96 3.42 -6.72
C THR A 54 5.68 4.78 -7.35
N GLY A 55 6.66 5.38 -8.02
CA GLY A 55 6.44 6.58 -8.82
C GLY A 55 5.45 6.30 -9.95
N TYR A 56 5.08 7.32 -10.72
CA TYR A 56 4.17 7.12 -11.84
C TYR A 56 4.72 6.08 -12.81
N VAL A 57 3.88 5.08 -13.09
CA VAL A 57 4.17 4.06 -14.07
C VAL A 57 3.85 4.63 -15.45
N LYS A 58 4.82 4.59 -16.37
CA LYS A 58 4.63 5.03 -17.76
C LYS A 58 3.82 3.99 -18.52
N GLY A 59 3.05 4.47 -19.48
CA GLY A 59 2.29 3.64 -20.37
C GLY A 59 0.82 3.55 -20.01
N ARG A 60 0.19 2.43 -20.42
CA ARG A 60 -1.26 2.25 -20.24
C ARG A 60 -1.62 2.10 -18.76
N HIS A 61 -2.67 2.79 -18.35
CA HIS A 61 -3.24 2.62 -17.01
C HIS A 61 -3.72 1.17 -16.84
N GLN A 62 -3.27 0.54 -15.76
CA GLN A 62 -3.70 -0.82 -15.39
C GLN A 62 -4.89 -0.75 -14.43
N PRO A 63 -5.86 -1.67 -14.54
CA PRO A 63 -7.02 -1.65 -13.63
C PRO A 63 -6.67 -1.93 -12.17
N THR A 64 -5.50 -2.52 -11.91
CA THR A 64 -5.00 -2.77 -10.55
C THR A 64 -4.13 -1.63 -10.02
N HIS A 65 -3.96 -0.55 -10.76
CA HIS A 65 -3.17 0.61 -10.37
C HIS A 65 -4.08 1.76 -9.96
N VAL A 66 -3.71 2.46 -8.89
CA VAL A 66 -4.41 3.67 -8.46
C VAL A 66 -3.38 4.80 -8.30
N ARG A 67 -3.61 5.91 -9.01
CA ARG A 67 -2.73 7.07 -8.93
C ARG A 67 -3.08 7.93 -7.73
N LEU A 68 -2.04 8.37 -7.02
CA LEU A 68 -2.17 9.26 -5.87
C LEU A 68 -1.41 10.55 -6.15
N LYS A 69 -2.04 11.69 -5.83
CA LYS A 69 -1.31 12.95 -5.77
C LYS A 69 -0.55 13.02 -4.45
N GLY A 70 0.76 13.18 -4.53
CA GLY A 70 1.62 13.19 -3.34
C GLY A 70 1.19 14.23 -2.31
N ALA A 71 0.82 15.43 -2.79
CA ALA A 71 0.38 16.52 -1.92
C ALA A 71 -0.86 16.18 -1.09
N ASP A 72 -1.71 15.26 -1.54
CA ASP A 72 -2.94 14.89 -0.85
C ASP A 72 -2.73 13.83 0.24
N CYS A 73 -1.60 13.15 0.25
CA CYS A 73 -1.39 12.01 1.14
C CYS A 73 0.00 11.94 1.78
N GLY A 74 0.78 13.01 1.67
CA GLY A 74 2.07 13.13 2.34
C GLY A 74 3.26 12.54 1.61
N LEU A 75 3.08 12.06 0.38
CA LEU A 75 4.18 11.56 -0.44
C LEU A 75 4.96 12.70 -1.09
N PHE A 76 6.26 12.51 -1.29
CA PHE A 76 7.12 13.50 -1.94
C PHE A 76 6.72 13.80 -3.38
N ARG A 77 6.21 12.78 -4.07
CA ARG A 77 5.86 12.89 -5.49
C ARG A 77 4.57 12.16 -5.74
N ASP A 78 3.93 12.49 -6.84
CA ASP A 78 2.80 11.75 -7.35
C ASP A 78 3.22 10.32 -7.61
N SER A 79 2.40 9.38 -7.20
CA SER A 79 2.77 7.97 -7.13
C SER A 79 1.62 7.08 -7.56
N THR A 80 1.91 5.78 -7.67
CA THR A 80 0.93 4.77 -8.05
C THR A 80 0.94 3.65 -7.02
N VAL A 81 -0.24 3.29 -6.53
CA VAL A 81 -0.44 2.09 -5.71
C VAL A 81 -0.59 0.90 -6.64
N LEU A 82 0.15 -0.15 -6.38
CA LEU A 82 0.16 -1.37 -7.19
C LEU A 82 -0.60 -2.46 -6.45
N LEU A 83 -1.89 -2.62 -6.75
CA LEU A 83 -2.74 -3.58 -6.03
C LEU A 83 -2.46 -5.04 -6.42
N GLU A 84 -1.64 -5.27 -7.44
CA GLU A 84 -1.13 -6.60 -7.73
C GLU A 84 0.17 -6.92 -6.96
N GLN A 85 0.79 -5.93 -6.30
CA GLN A 85 2.00 -6.09 -5.49
C GLN A 85 1.62 -6.06 -4.01
N LEU A 86 0.87 -7.07 -3.59
CA LEU A 86 0.43 -7.19 -2.20
C LEU A 86 1.47 -7.95 -1.39
N ARG A 87 1.70 -7.48 -0.17
CA ARG A 87 2.69 -8.08 0.73
C ARG A 87 2.11 -8.24 2.12
N THR A 88 2.39 -9.39 2.74
CA THR A 88 2.23 -9.53 4.18
C THR A 88 3.56 -9.15 4.82
N LEU A 89 3.53 -8.15 5.66
CA LEU A 89 4.73 -7.62 6.29
C LEU A 89 4.62 -7.71 7.80
N ASP A 90 5.68 -8.16 8.45
CA ASP A 90 5.79 -7.99 9.90
C ASP A 90 5.77 -6.50 10.22
N LYS A 91 5.10 -6.11 11.29
CA LYS A 91 5.01 -4.69 11.70
C LYS A 91 6.39 -4.06 11.91
N SER A 92 7.40 -4.85 12.27
CA SER A 92 8.78 -4.37 12.44
C SER A 92 9.41 -3.87 11.15
N ARG A 93 8.86 -4.25 9.99
CA ARG A 93 9.35 -3.74 8.70
C ARG A 93 8.87 -2.34 8.38
N LEU A 94 7.85 -1.85 9.08
CA LEU A 94 7.35 -0.48 8.91
C LEU A 94 8.25 0.49 9.66
N SER A 95 8.64 1.57 8.99
CA SER A 95 9.43 2.63 9.62
C SER A 95 8.60 3.90 9.77
N GLU A 96 8.83 4.93 9.00
CA GLU A 96 8.17 6.22 9.19
C GLU A 96 6.74 6.23 8.65
N TYR A 97 5.85 6.84 9.42
CA TYR A 97 4.52 7.20 8.94
C TYR A 97 4.67 8.34 7.92
N VAL A 98 4.04 8.18 6.76
CA VAL A 98 4.10 9.16 5.68
C VAL A 98 2.86 10.03 5.63
N GLY A 99 1.69 9.42 5.69
CA GLY A 99 0.42 10.10 5.54
C GLY A 99 -0.73 9.13 5.38
N ARG A 100 -1.82 9.62 4.81
CA ARG A 100 -3.05 8.84 4.71
C ARG A 100 -3.76 9.12 3.40
N VAL A 101 -4.32 8.09 2.82
CA VAL A 101 -5.15 8.19 1.61
C VAL A 101 -6.59 8.54 2.02
N GLY A 102 -7.19 9.52 1.35
CA GLY A 102 -8.55 9.93 1.62
C GLY A 102 -9.58 8.89 1.18
N GLU A 103 -10.81 9.02 1.69
CA GLU A 103 -11.88 8.03 1.47
C GLU A 103 -12.21 7.83 -0.01
N ASP A 104 -12.24 8.91 -0.81
CA ASP A 104 -12.56 8.81 -2.24
C ASP A 104 -11.52 7.94 -2.97
N LYS A 105 -10.25 8.17 -2.69
CA LYS A 105 -9.18 7.36 -3.28
C LYS A 105 -9.18 5.94 -2.74
N MET A 106 -9.55 5.74 -1.47
CA MET A 106 -9.67 4.39 -0.93
C MET A 106 -10.77 3.60 -1.62
N ARG A 107 -11.85 4.23 -2.10
CA ARG A 107 -12.84 3.53 -2.94
C ARG A 107 -12.23 3.04 -4.24
N GLU A 108 -11.37 3.83 -4.87
CA GLU A 108 -10.64 3.40 -6.07
C GLU A 108 -9.68 2.25 -5.74
N VAL A 109 -9.00 2.33 -4.60
CA VAL A 109 -8.13 1.26 -4.11
C VAL A 109 -8.93 -0.03 -3.92
N ASP A 110 -10.09 0.04 -3.28
CA ASP A 110 -10.95 -1.12 -3.03
C ASP A 110 -11.41 -1.76 -4.34
N ALA A 111 -11.79 -0.96 -5.33
CA ALA A 111 -12.17 -1.47 -6.65
C ALA A 111 -11.00 -2.17 -7.34
N ALA A 112 -9.83 -1.56 -7.33
CA ALA A 112 -8.63 -2.13 -7.91
C ALA A 112 -8.18 -3.42 -7.19
N LEU A 113 -8.31 -3.44 -5.86
CA LEU A 113 -8.01 -4.63 -5.05
C LEU A 113 -8.95 -5.78 -5.39
N ASN A 114 -10.25 -5.52 -5.52
CA ASN A 114 -11.23 -6.54 -5.91
C ASN A 114 -10.87 -7.16 -7.27
N ILE A 115 -10.41 -6.35 -8.21
CA ILE A 115 -9.95 -6.85 -9.53
C ILE A 115 -8.68 -7.68 -9.34
N SER A 116 -7.72 -7.19 -8.58
CA SER A 116 -6.43 -7.84 -8.39
C SER A 116 -6.56 -9.26 -7.83
N VAL A 117 -7.48 -9.47 -6.90
CA VAL A 117 -7.66 -10.78 -6.24
C VAL A 117 -8.82 -11.58 -6.82
N GLY A 118 -9.40 -11.14 -7.92
CA GLY A 118 -10.42 -11.89 -8.63
C GLY A 118 -11.84 -11.82 -8.07
N LEU A 119 -12.12 -10.86 -7.19
CA LEU A 119 -13.46 -10.64 -6.63
C LEU A 119 -14.35 -9.83 -7.58
N ALA A 120 -13.75 -9.15 -8.56
CA ALA A 120 -14.44 -8.44 -9.60
C ALA A 120 -13.79 -8.77 -10.93
N GLU A 121 -14.60 -8.84 -12.01
CA GLU A 121 -14.10 -9.13 -13.34
C GLU A 121 -13.67 -7.86 -14.06
N ILE A 122 -12.68 -8.03 -14.96
CA ILE A 122 -12.30 -6.98 -15.90
C ILE A 122 -13.02 -7.26 -17.20
N TYR A 123 -13.85 -6.32 -17.64
CA TYR A 123 -14.47 -6.39 -18.96
C TYR A 123 -13.54 -5.75 -19.99
N GLN A 124 -13.20 -6.53 -20.98
CA GLN A 124 -12.39 -6.06 -22.10
C GLN A 124 -13.24 -5.78 -23.31
#